data_85fe8a3375fdc238c4d5dc421ba16189
#
_entry.id   85fe8a3375fdc238c4d5dc421ba16189
#
_cell.length_a   1.000
_cell.length_b   1.000
_cell.length_c   1.000
_cell.angle_alpha   90.00
_cell.angle_beta   90.00
_cell.angle_gamma   90.00
#
_symmetry.space_group_name_H-M   'P 1'
#
loop_
_entity.id
_entity.type
_entity.pdbx_description
1 polymer ?
#
loop_
_entity_poly.entity_id
_entity_poly.type
_entity_poly.pdbx_seq_one_letter_code
_entity_poly.pdbx_strand_id
1 'polypeptide(L)'
;EARNEKIRWCIVGEPSSTAVVGDVVKNGRRGSITGDLLVRGVQGHVAYPHLADNPIHKAAPALAELAATVWDEGNAYFPPTSFQIANIQAGTGASNVIPGELQVQFNFRFSTQLTDMDIRERVEALLTRHGLDFELKWTLSGQPFLTDTGALLEATVAAVAAVNGQQPALLTTGGTSDGRFIAPTGAEVIELGPV
;
A
#
# COMPACT_ATOMS: atom_id res chain seq x y z
N GLU A 1 -5.04 -2.92 31.02
CA GLU A 1 -5.86 -1.78 31.49
C GLU A 1 -5.60 -0.60 30.57
N ALA A 2 -6.64 -0.13 29.86
CA ALA A 2 -6.52 1.05 29.01
C ALA A 2 -6.35 2.28 29.93
N ARG A 3 -5.14 2.85 29.93
CA ARG A 3 -4.91 4.14 30.57
C ARG A 3 -5.64 5.19 29.74
N ASN A 4 -6.48 5.98 30.39
CA ASN A 4 -7.23 7.07 29.75
C ASN A 4 -6.31 8.30 29.56
N GLU A 5 -5.11 8.10 29.03
CA GLU A 5 -4.12 9.14 28.80
C GLU A 5 -4.22 9.58 27.33
N LYS A 6 -4.35 10.89 27.08
CA LYS A 6 -4.31 11.45 25.73
C LYS A 6 -2.84 11.71 25.36
N ILE A 7 -2.35 10.95 24.38
CA ILE A 7 -1.07 11.24 23.74
C ILE A 7 -1.29 12.47 22.85
N ARG A 8 -0.50 13.51 23.06
CA ARG A 8 -0.55 14.73 22.25
C ARG A 8 0.51 14.72 21.16
N TRP A 9 1.68 14.19 21.47
CA TRP A 9 2.84 14.16 20.59
C TRP A 9 3.50 12.79 20.62
N CYS A 10 3.95 12.33 19.46
CA CYS A 10 4.67 11.07 19.34
C CYS A 10 5.80 11.20 18.32
N ILE A 11 7.00 10.84 18.73
CA ILE A 11 8.15 10.65 17.83
C ILE A 11 8.41 9.15 17.74
N VAL A 12 8.34 8.60 16.52
CA VAL A 12 8.66 7.19 16.26
C VAL A 12 10.10 7.11 15.78
N GLY A 13 10.92 6.28 16.42
CA GLY A 13 12.35 6.11 16.14
C GLY A 13 12.64 5.20 14.95
N GLU A 14 11.88 5.31 13.88
CA GLU A 14 12.08 4.54 12.63
C GLU A 14 13.28 5.08 11.84
N PRO A 15 14.00 4.24 11.09
CA PRO A 15 15.03 4.69 10.14
C PRO A 15 14.39 5.61 9.08
N SER A 16 14.52 6.91 9.29
CA SER A 16 13.92 7.94 8.42
C SER A 16 14.96 8.71 7.62
N SER A 17 16.19 8.74 8.12
CA SER A 17 17.30 9.49 7.52
C SER A 17 17.89 8.76 6.31
N THR A 18 18.56 9.48 5.40
CA THR A 18 19.12 8.93 4.18
C THR A 18 20.64 8.99 4.13
N ALA A 19 21.26 10.10 4.44
CA ALA A 19 22.72 10.28 4.41
C ALA A 19 23.27 10.74 5.76
N VAL A 20 22.54 11.60 6.45
CA VAL A 20 22.92 12.15 7.75
C VAL A 20 21.68 12.06 8.66
N VAL A 21 21.87 11.67 9.91
CA VAL A 21 20.77 11.60 10.88
C VAL A 21 20.03 12.93 10.94
N GLY A 22 18.73 12.88 10.67
CA GLY A 22 17.87 14.05 10.68
C GLY A 22 17.80 14.82 9.35
N ASP A 23 18.43 14.36 8.27
CA ASP A 23 18.28 14.97 6.93
C ASP A 23 16.85 14.82 6.39
N VAL A 24 16.12 13.80 6.88
CA VAL A 24 14.71 13.54 6.57
C VAL A 24 13.93 13.30 7.85
N VAL A 25 12.81 14.00 7.97
CA VAL A 25 11.75 13.74 8.96
C VAL A 25 10.52 13.24 8.21
N LYS A 26 9.96 12.11 8.64
CA LYS A 26 8.69 11.64 8.09
C LYS A 26 7.55 12.28 8.89
N ASN A 27 6.81 13.15 8.24
CA ASN A 27 5.65 13.81 8.82
C ASN A 27 4.32 13.14 8.44
N GLY A 28 4.39 11.97 7.84
CA GLY A 28 3.24 11.15 7.46
C GLY A 28 3.67 9.86 6.77
N ARG A 29 2.74 8.96 6.60
CA ARG A 29 2.94 7.71 5.86
C ARG A 29 1.75 7.40 4.97
N ARG A 30 2.03 6.80 3.81
CA ARG A 30 0.99 6.26 2.94
C ARG A 30 0.26 5.12 3.62
N GLY A 31 -1.01 4.94 3.29
CA GLY A 31 -1.74 3.73 3.61
C GLY A 31 -1.19 2.52 2.85
N SER A 32 -1.50 1.33 3.36
CA SER A 32 -1.14 0.07 2.72
C SER A 32 -2.27 -0.93 2.85
N ILE A 33 -2.69 -1.48 1.71
CA ILE A 33 -3.69 -2.54 1.63
C ILE A 33 -3.23 -3.62 0.67
N THR A 34 -3.38 -4.88 1.06
CA THR A 34 -3.04 -6.06 0.27
C THR A 34 -4.31 -6.76 -0.16
N GLY A 35 -4.38 -7.17 -1.42
CA GLY A 35 -5.39 -8.06 -1.96
C GLY A 35 -4.80 -9.42 -2.30
N ASP A 36 -5.44 -10.48 -1.81
CA ASP A 36 -5.18 -11.87 -2.16
C ASP A 36 -6.33 -12.34 -3.07
N LEU A 37 -6.07 -12.38 -4.36
CA LEU A 37 -7.02 -12.71 -5.42
C LEU A 37 -6.85 -14.17 -5.84
N LEU A 38 -7.94 -14.91 -5.80
CA LEU A 38 -8.07 -16.23 -6.41
C LEU A 38 -9.02 -16.13 -7.61
N VAL A 39 -8.54 -16.46 -8.82
CA VAL A 39 -9.38 -16.55 -10.03
C VAL A 39 -9.60 -18.02 -10.36
N ARG A 40 -10.88 -18.40 -10.53
CA ARG A 40 -11.28 -19.76 -10.85
C ARG A 40 -11.36 -20.00 -12.35
N GLY A 41 -10.95 -21.16 -12.75
CA GLY A 41 -11.08 -21.69 -14.09
C GLY A 41 -11.48 -23.17 -14.08
N VAL A 42 -11.23 -23.86 -15.16
CA VAL A 42 -11.44 -25.31 -15.29
C VAL A 42 -10.17 -25.93 -15.82
N GLN A 43 -9.57 -26.81 -15.00
CA GLN A 43 -8.36 -27.53 -15.39
C GLN A 43 -8.61 -28.46 -16.58
N GLY A 44 -7.62 -28.55 -17.47
CA GLY A 44 -7.70 -29.45 -18.63
C GLY A 44 -6.37 -29.68 -19.33
N HIS A 45 -6.39 -30.54 -20.35
CA HIS A 45 -5.22 -30.77 -21.18
C HIS A 45 -5.11 -29.69 -22.27
N VAL A 46 -3.90 -29.14 -22.49
CA VAL A 46 -3.68 -28.05 -23.46
C VAL A 46 -4.12 -28.38 -24.90
N ALA A 47 -4.13 -29.67 -25.27
CA ALA A 47 -4.61 -30.11 -26.58
C ALA A 47 -6.14 -30.04 -26.75
N TYR A 48 -6.88 -29.88 -25.64
CA TYR A 48 -8.35 -29.83 -25.64
C TYR A 48 -8.84 -28.56 -24.92
N PRO A 49 -8.46 -27.35 -25.39
CA PRO A 49 -8.76 -26.09 -24.69
C PRO A 49 -10.27 -25.81 -24.58
N HIS A 50 -11.09 -26.42 -25.43
CA HIS A 50 -12.56 -26.32 -25.42
C HIS A 50 -13.22 -27.05 -24.23
N LEU A 51 -12.48 -27.91 -23.51
CA LEU A 51 -12.92 -28.63 -22.31
C LEU A 51 -12.38 -27.99 -21.03
N ALA A 52 -11.64 -26.91 -21.14
CA ALA A 52 -11.00 -26.20 -20.04
C ALA A 52 -11.38 -24.71 -20.03
N ASP A 53 -11.07 -24.03 -18.93
CA ASP A 53 -11.21 -22.58 -18.81
C ASP A 53 -9.96 -22.04 -18.13
N ASN A 54 -9.09 -21.38 -18.91
CA ASN A 54 -7.78 -20.96 -18.44
C ASN A 54 -7.87 -19.66 -17.63
N PRO A 55 -7.71 -19.69 -16.29
CA PRO A 55 -7.82 -18.50 -15.45
C PRO A 55 -6.71 -17.49 -15.70
N ILE A 56 -5.54 -17.92 -16.20
CA ILE A 56 -4.44 -17.01 -16.56
C ILE A 56 -4.85 -16.14 -17.74
N HIS A 57 -5.39 -16.75 -18.81
CA HIS A 57 -5.83 -16.01 -19.99
C HIS A 57 -6.99 -15.05 -19.69
N LYS A 58 -7.92 -15.46 -18.81
CA LYS A 58 -9.06 -14.63 -18.41
C LYS A 58 -8.63 -13.45 -17.52
N ALA A 59 -7.70 -13.69 -16.61
CA ALA A 59 -7.25 -12.63 -15.69
C ALA A 59 -6.27 -11.65 -16.34
N ALA A 60 -5.49 -12.06 -17.35
CA ALA A 60 -4.43 -11.24 -17.93
C ALA A 60 -4.89 -9.83 -18.37
N PRO A 61 -6.03 -9.63 -19.05
CA PRO A 61 -6.51 -8.29 -19.41
C PRO A 61 -6.86 -7.44 -18.19
N ALA A 62 -7.49 -8.02 -17.16
CA ALA A 62 -7.84 -7.33 -15.93
C ALA A 62 -6.59 -6.91 -15.14
N LEU A 63 -5.61 -7.79 -15.04
CA LEU A 63 -4.33 -7.49 -14.36
C LEU A 63 -3.55 -6.40 -15.09
N ALA A 64 -3.56 -6.41 -16.43
CA ALA A 64 -2.94 -5.36 -17.23
C ALA A 64 -3.64 -4.01 -17.02
N GLU A 65 -4.97 -3.99 -16.96
CA GLU A 65 -5.73 -2.77 -16.70
C GLU A 65 -5.48 -2.23 -15.28
N LEU A 66 -5.47 -3.10 -14.26
CA LEU A 66 -5.13 -2.71 -12.88
C LEU A 66 -3.74 -2.07 -12.80
N ALA A 67 -2.77 -2.64 -13.50
CA ALA A 67 -1.39 -2.14 -13.52
C ALA A 67 -1.25 -0.81 -14.27
N ALA A 68 -2.08 -0.56 -15.27
CA ALA A 68 -2.08 0.67 -16.07
C ALA A 68 -2.96 1.79 -15.48
N THR A 69 -3.80 1.48 -14.50
CA THR A 69 -4.73 2.45 -13.91
C THR A 69 -3.97 3.53 -13.14
N VAL A 70 -4.25 4.80 -13.46
CA VAL A 70 -3.88 5.94 -12.61
C VAL A 70 -4.92 6.01 -11.49
N TRP A 71 -4.48 5.69 -10.29
CA TRP A 71 -5.36 5.59 -9.11
C TRP A 71 -5.72 6.96 -8.56
N ASP A 72 -4.71 7.85 -8.44
CA ASP A 72 -4.80 9.28 -8.17
C ASP A 72 -3.51 9.98 -8.62
N GLU A 73 -3.50 11.30 -8.58
CA GLU A 73 -2.32 12.12 -8.95
C GLU A 73 -1.45 12.48 -7.73
N GLY A 74 -1.79 11.97 -6.54
CA GLY A 74 -1.15 12.41 -5.30
C GLY A 74 -1.53 13.83 -4.92
N ASN A 75 -0.73 14.44 -4.03
CA ASN A 75 -0.91 15.82 -3.59
C ASN A 75 0.43 16.45 -3.15
N ALA A 76 0.39 17.64 -2.54
CA ALA A 76 1.61 18.32 -2.08
C ALA A 76 2.45 17.52 -1.08
N TYR A 77 1.87 16.53 -0.40
CA TYR A 77 2.51 15.74 0.65
C TYR A 77 2.76 14.30 0.24
N PHE A 78 1.92 13.73 -0.63
CA PHE A 78 1.96 12.32 -0.99
C PHE A 78 2.18 12.13 -2.49
N PRO A 79 3.08 11.20 -2.87
CA PRO A 79 3.13 10.75 -4.25
C PRO A 79 1.82 10.06 -4.64
N PRO A 80 1.55 9.86 -5.94
CA PRO A 80 0.41 9.10 -6.42
C PRO A 80 0.31 7.72 -5.78
N THR A 81 -0.92 7.24 -5.62
CA THR A 81 -1.19 5.87 -5.18
C THR A 81 -0.62 4.88 -6.18
N SER A 82 0.12 3.89 -5.67
CA SER A 82 0.76 2.86 -6.48
C SER A 82 0.14 1.50 -6.26
N PHE A 83 0.01 0.74 -7.35
CA PHE A 83 -0.40 -0.66 -7.39
C PHE A 83 0.77 -1.52 -7.84
N GLN A 84 1.03 -2.63 -7.12
CA GLN A 84 2.06 -3.59 -7.51
C GLN A 84 1.56 -5.02 -7.28
N ILE A 85 1.69 -5.87 -8.29
CA ILE A 85 1.54 -7.31 -8.16
C ILE A 85 2.83 -7.85 -7.53
N ALA A 86 2.72 -8.45 -6.36
CA ALA A 86 3.86 -8.98 -5.61
C ALA A 86 4.12 -10.46 -5.90
N ASN A 87 3.05 -11.24 -6.09
CA ASN A 87 3.15 -12.68 -6.37
C ASN A 87 2.08 -13.12 -7.37
N ILE A 88 2.45 -14.07 -8.24
CA ILE A 88 1.54 -14.79 -9.13
C ILE A 88 1.90 -16.27 -9.07
N GLN A 89 0.90 -17.12 -8.86
CA GLN A 89 1.05 -18.56 -8.84
C GLN A 89 -0.10 -19.23 -9.60
N ALA A 90 0.23 -20.18 -10.49
CA ALA A 90 -0.74 -21.00 -11.19
C ALA A 90 -0.09 -22.32 -11.66
N GLY A 91 -0.92 -23.35 -11.78
CA GLY A 91 -0.52 -24.64 -12.34
C GLY A 91 0.39 -25.49 -11.43
N THR A 92 0.74 -26.66 -11.95
CA THR A 92 1.52 -27.69 -11.25
C THR A 92 2.95 -27.82 -11.77
N GLY A 93 3.35 -26.98 -12.74
CA GLY A 93 4.63 -27.10 -13.46
C GLY A 93 4.59 -28.03 -14.67
N ALA A 94 3.50 -28.77 -14.91
CA ALA A 94 3.33 -29.61 -16.09
C ALA A 94 3.01 -28.74 -17.33
N SER A 95 3.77 -28.90 -18.40
CA SER A 95 3.64 -28.09 -19.63
C SER A 95 2.39 -28.35 -20.45
N ASN A 96 1.71 -29.49 -20.20
CA ASN A 96 0.53 -29.93 -20.92
C ASN A 96 -0.78 -29.76 -20.14
N VAL A 97 -0.78 -29.08 -19.01
CA VAL A 97 -1.94 -28.88 -18.14
C VAL A 97 -2.31 -27.40 -18.09
N ILE A 98 -3.56 -27.07 -18.44
CA ILE A 98 -4.20 -25.77 -18.16
C ILE A 98 -4.57 -25.77 -16.68
N PRO A 99 -4.17 -24.76 -15.88
CA PRO A 99 -4.50 -24.72 -14.46
C PRO A 99 -6.00 -24.49 -14.22
N GLY A 100 -6.50 -24.96 -13.07
CA GLY A 100 -7.86 -24.68 -12.62
C GLY A 100 -7.99 -23.41 -11.80
N GLU A 101 -6.86 -22.88 -11.31
CA GLU A 101 -6.84 -21.69 -10.47
C GLU A 101 -5.61 -20.83 -10.76
N LEU A 102 -5.77 -19.52 -10.56
CA LEU A 102 -4.70 -18.53 -10.55
C LEU A 102 -4.77 -17.74 -9.24
N GLN A 103 -3.66 -17.66 -8.52
CA GLN A 103 -3.52 -16.86 -7.31
C GLN A 103 -2.64 -15.66 -7.61
N VAL A 104 -3.12 -14.47 -7.21
CA VAL A 104 -2.40 -13.21 -7.39
C VAL A 104 -2.42 -12.44 -6.07
N GLN A 105 -1.26 -12.08 -5.57
CA GLN A 105 -1.14 -11.15 -4.45
C GLN A 105 -0.65 -9.81 -4.95
N PHE A 106 -1.36 -8.76 -4.59
CA PHE A 106 -0.99 -7.39 -4.93
C PHE A 106 -1.11 -6.46 -3.74
N ASN A 107 -0.41 -5.33 -3.79
CA ASN A 107 -0.42 -4.32 -2.74
C ASN A 107 -0.60 -2.92 -3.33
N PHE A 108 -1.38 -2.11 -2.61
CA PHE A 108 -1.48 -0.68 -2.81
C PHE A 108 -0.72 0.07 -1.72
N ARG A 109 0.00 1.11 -2.16
CA ARG A 109 0.47 2.19 -1.29
C ARG A 109 -0.30 3.44 -1.67
N PHE A 110 -1.25 3.84 -0.82
CA PHE A 110 -2.23 4.86 -1.19
C PHE A 110 -2.07 6.16 -0.39
N SER A 111 -2.40 7.25 -1.08
CA SER A 111 -2.36 8.61 -0.54
C SER A 111 -3.64 8.91 0.25
N THR A 112 -3.73 10.12 0.79
CA THR A 112 -4.95 10.63 1.41
C THR A 112 -6.04 11.03 0.39
N GLN A 113 -5.79 10.84 -0.92
CA GLN A 113 -6.77 11.12 -1.99
C GLN A 113 -7.79 9.97 -2.14
N LEU A 114 -7.43 8.77 -1.69
CA LEU A 114 -8.29 7.59 -1.73
C LEU A 114 -8.44 6.99 -0.33
N THR A 115 -9.60 6.40 -0.09
CA THR A 115 -9.82 5.51 1.03
C THR A 115 -9.53 4.06 0.63
N ASP A 116 -9.35 3.17 1.59
CA ASP A 116 -9.26 1.75 1.32
C ASP A 116 -10.56 1.18 0.72
N MET A 117 -11.69 1.79 1.02
CA MET A 117 -12.99 1.41 0.44
C MET A 117 -13.05 1.76 -1.05
N ASP A 118 -12.61 2.98 -1.45
CA ASP A 118 -12.53 3.36 -2.87
C ASP A 118 -11.68 2.38 -3.68
N ILE A 119 -10.55 1.95 -3.11
CA ILE A 119 -9.65 0.98 -3.75
C ILE A 119 -10.36 -0.37 -3.94
N ARG A 120 -11.01 -0.89 -2.89
CA ARG A 120 -11.74 -2.16 -2.95
C ARG A 120 -12.83 -2.12 -4.01
N GLU A 121 -13.69 -1.12 -3.97
CA GLU A 121 -14.80 -0.95 -4.90
C GLU A 121 -14.32 -0.87 -6.35
N ARG A 122 -13.28 -0.08 -6.63
CA ARG A 122 -12.71 0.05 -7.99
C ARG A 122 -12.11 -1.24 -8.50
N VAL A 123 -11.35 -1.96 -7.67
CA VAL A 123 -10.75 -3.26 -8.04
C VAL A 123 -11.83 -4.29 -8.29
N GLU A 124 -12.78 -4.46 -7.37
CA GLU A 124 -13.85 -5.45 -7.50
C GLU A 124 -14.75 -5.18 -8.71
N ALA A 125 -15.08 -3.90 -8.95
CA ALA A 125 -15.83 -3.49 -10.16
C ALA A 125 -15.07 -3.82 -11.45
N LEU A 126 -13.74 -3.61 -11.47
CA LEU A 126 -12.90 -3.93 -12.63
C LEU A 126 -12.87 -5.45 -12.88
N LEU A 127 -12.61 -6.26 -11.85
CA LEU A 127 -12.59 -7.72 -11.97
C LEU A 127 -13.94 -8.27 -12.43
N THR A 128 -15.04 -7.74 -11.89
CA THR A 128 -16.42 -8.09 -12.28
C THR A 128 -16.70 -7.72 -13.72
N ARG A 129 -16.29 -6.54 -14.18
CA ARG A 129 -16.47 -6.09 -15.58
C ARG A 129 -15.74 -7.00 -16.57
N HIS A 130 -14.59 -7.56 -16.17
CA HIS A 130 -13.88 -8.56 -16.97
C HIS A 130 -14.50 -9.96 -16.90
N GLY A 131 -15.59 -10.15 -16.17
CA GLY A 131 -16.33 -11.41 -16.10
C GLY A 131 -15.56 -12.52 -15.38
N LEU A 132 -14.69 -12.19 -14.46
CA LEU A 132 -13.92 -13.18 -13.71
C LEU A 132 -14.79 -13.84 -12.64
N ASP A 133 -14.63 -15.15 -12.47
CA ASP A 133 -15.06 -15.89 -11.28
C ASP A 133 -13.93 -15.82 -10.28
N PHE A 134 -14.11 -15.06 -9.21
CA PHE A 134 -13.02 -14.77 -8.27
C PHE A 134 -13.45 -14.72 -6.81
N GLU A 135 -12.49 -14.98 -5.94
CA GLU A 135 -12.51 -14.60 -4.52
C GLU A 135 -11.40 -13.58 -4.26
N LEU A 136 -11.71 -12.54 -3.50
CA LEU A 136 -10.74 -11.51 -3.14
C LEU A 136 -10.79 -11.24 -1.64
N LYS A 137 -9.65 -11.46 -0.98
CA LYS A 137 -9.48 -11.17 0.44
C LYS A 137 -8.62 -9.93 0.60
N TRP A 138 -9.05 -9.02 1.47
CA TRP A 138 -8.34 -7.78 1.72
C TRP A 138 -7.73 -7.74 3.12
N THR A 139 -6.48 -7.29 3.18
CA THR A 139 -5.77 -7.03 4.43
C THR A 139 -5.30 -5.58 4.46
N LEU A 140 -5.95 -4.75 5.27
CA LEU A 140 -5.54 -3.37 5.51
C LEU A 140 -4.42 -3.36 6.55
N SER A 141 -3.21 -2.95 6.14
CA SER A 141 -2.07 -2.82 7.05
C SER A 141 -2.10 -1.49 7.82
N GLY A 142 -2.63 -0.44 7.21
CA GLY A 142 -2.80 0.86 7.86
C GLY A 142 -3.38 1.91 6.92
N GLN A 143 -4.07 2.88 7.52
CA GLN A 143 -4.54 4.08 6.84
C GLN A 143 -3.39 5.07 6.63
N PRO A 144 -3.45 5.95 5.63
CA PRO A 144 -2.52 7.05 5.51
C PRO A 144 -2.73 8.03 6.67
N PHE A 145 -1.64 8.66 7.13
CA PHE A 145 -1.71 9.76 8.07
C PHE A 145 -0.75 10.88 7.68
N LEU A 146 -1.05 12.09 8.13
CA LEU A 146 -0.23 13.28 7.90
C LEU A 146 -0.28 14.19 9.12
N THR A 147 0.89 14.66 9.55
CA THR A 147 1.10 15.82 10.42
C THR A 147 1.66 16.93 9.55
N ASP A 148 0.80 17.78 8.98
CA ASP A 148 1.21 18.86 8.05
C ASP A 148 1.69 20.10 8.76
N THR A 149 1.09 20.40 9.93
CA THR A 149 1.45 21.52 10.80
C THR A 149 1.32 21.11 12.27
N GLY A 150 2.02 21.79 13.16
CA GLY A 150 1.87 21.57 14.60
C GLY A 150 3.15 21.79 15.38
N ALA A 151 2.99 21.96 16.70
CA ALA A 151 4.06 22.31 17.59
C ALA A 151 5.19 21.24 17.64
N LEU A 152 4.85 19.97 17.50
CA LEU A 152 5.84 18.89 17.46
C LEU A 152 6.69 18.97 16.19
N LEU A 153 6.04 19.14 15.04
CA LEU A 153 6.75 19.22 13.76
C LEU A 153 7.67 20.44 13.72
N GLU A 154 7.16 21.61 14.11
CA GLU A 154 7.93 22.85 14.16
C GLU A 154 9.13 22.75 15.10
N ALA A 155 8.94 22.23 16.31
CA ALA A 155 10.01 22.03 17.28
C ALA A 155 11.07 21.05 16.77
N THR A 156 10.65 19.97 16.09
CA THR A 156 11.57 18.98 15.53
C THR A 156 12.39 19.53 14.38
N VAL A 157 11.76 20.25 13.46
CA VAL A 157 12.45 20.90 12.33
C VAL A 157 13.48 21.91 12.86
N ALA A 158 13.10 22.74 13.84
CA ALA A 158 14.00 23.70 14.46
C ALA A 158 15.19 23.04 15.18
N ALA A 159 14.94 21.96 15.94
CA ALA A 159 15.99 21.23 16.65
C ALA A 159 16.97 20.55 15.67
N VAL A 160 16.47 19.90 14.63
CA VAL A 160 17.31 19.27 13.60
C VAL A 160 18.13 20.32 12.87
N ALA A 161 17.53 21.44 12.50
CA ALA A 161 18.24 22.54 11.82
C ALA A 161 19.35 23.14 12.71
N ALA A 162 19.10 23.27 14.02
CA ALA A 162 20.11 23.78 14.96
C ALA A 162 21.30 22.82 15.12
N VAL A 163 21.08 21.49 15.03
CA VAL A 163 22.13 20.48 15.16
C VAL A 163 22.88 20.29 13.84
N ASN A 164 22.17 20.19 12.72
CA ASN A 164 22.73 19.82 11.43
C ASN A 164 23.12 21.04 10.56
N GLY A 165 22.71 22.25 10.96
CA GLY A 165 22.93 23.47 10.15
C GLY A 165 22.05 23.57 8.91
N GLN A 166 21.15 22.61 8.68
CA GLN A 166 20.23 22.56 7.52
C GLN A 166 18.86 22.05 7.96
N GLN A 167 17.81 22.54 7.32
CA GLN A 167 16.46 22.06 7.56
C GLN A 167 16.27 20.65 6.98
N PRO A 168 15.56 19.76 7.69
CA PRO A 168 15.24 18.44 7.18
C PRO A 168 14.23 18.52 6.01
N ALA A 169 14.30 17.57 5.10
CA ALA A 169 13.22 17.33 4.16
C ALA A 169 12.04 16.66 4.88
N LEU A 170 10.83 17.14 4.62
CA LEU A 170 9.59 16.52 5.12
C LEU A 170 9.06 15.57 4.05
N LEU A 171 8.98 14.28 4.36
CA LEU A 171 8.56 13.26 3.39
C LEU A 171 7.55 12.27 4.01
N THR A 172 6.69 11.72 3.15
CA THR A 172 5.70 10.69 3.52
C THR A 172 6.00 9.32 2.89
N THR A 173 7.14 9.22 2.18
CA THR A 173 7.55 8.02 1.47
C THR A 173 8.06 6.92 2.40
N GLY A 174 8.13 5.67 1.89
CA GLY A 174 8.61 4.50 2.62
C GLY A 174 7.51 3.52 3.00
N GLY A 175 7.84 2.59 3.88
CA GLY A 175 6.93 1.59 4.43
C GLY A 175 5.93 2.16 5.44
N THR A 176 5.10 1.31 6.00
CA THR A 176 4.26 1.66 7.15
C THR A 176 5.09 1.61 8.43
N SER A 177 4.68 2.36 9.46
CA SER A 177 5.30 2.40 10.78
C SER A 177 4.27 2.26 11.89
N ASP A 178 4.73 2.16 13.12
CA ASP A 178 3.84 2.11 14.29
C ASP A 178 3.10 3.44 14.53
N GLY A 179 3.52 4.53 13.91
CA GLY A 179 2.80 5.79 13.88
C GLY A 179 1.34 5.66 13.43
N ARG A 180 1.05 4.69 12.55
CA ARG A 180 -0.30 4.37 12.08
C ARG A 180 -1.30 3.99 13.19
N PHE A 181 -0.81 3.50 14.32
CA PHE A 181 -1.68 3.15 15.46
C PHE A 181 -1.93 4.34 16.39
N ILE A 182 -1.05 5.34 16.35
CA ILE A 182 -1.08 6.50 17.23
C ILE A 182 -1.77 7.68 16.57
N ALA A 183 -1.50 7.94 15.30
CA ALA A 183 -2.10 9.05 14.57
C ALA A 183 -3.65 9.09 14.64
N PRO A 184 -4.39 7.95 14.57
CA PRO A 184 -5.84 7.96 14.70
C PRO A 184 -6.37 8.45 16.06
N THR A 185 -5.52 8.52 17.10
CA THR A 185 -5.91 9.06 18.41
C THR A 185 -5.97 10.60 18.44
N GLY A 186 -5.57 11.26 17.34
CA GLY A 186 -5.48 12.71 17.22
C GLY A 186 -4.17 13.29 17.71
N ALA A 187 -3.15 12.46 17.96
CA ALA A 187 -1.80 12.91 18.27
C ALA A 187 -1.08 13.41 17.01
N GLU A 188 -0.25 14.46 17.17
CA GLU A 188 0.78 14.78 16.18
C GLU A 188 1.83 13.65 16.19
N VAL A 189 2.08 13.04 15.03
CA VAL A 189 3.03 11.92 14.88
C VAL A 189 4.05 12.27 13.82
N ILE A 190 5.31 12.16 14.16
CA ILE A 190 6.45 12.27 13.24
C ILE A 190 7.38 11.06 13.43
N GLU A 191 8.23 10.83 12.45
CA GLU A 191 9.27 9.83 12.56
C GLU A 191 10.63 10.48 12.31
N LEU A 192 11.53 10.20 13.22
CA LEU A 192 12.91 10.68 13.19
C LEU A 192 13.81 9.60 13.79
N GLY A 193 14.75 9.11 12.99
CA GLY A 193 15.68 8.07 13.42
C GLY A 193 16.91 7.98 12.55
N PRO A 194 17.69 6.90 12.69
CA PRO A 194 18.97 6.73 12.00
C PRO A 194 18.82 6.59 10.47
N VAL A 195 19.98 6.49 9.81
CA VAL A 195 20.13 6.11 8.40
C VAL A 195 19.91 4.61 8.24
#